data_acab2e982936fec09cab5f6644496834
#
_entry.id   acab2e982936fec09cab5f6644496834
#
_cell.length_a   1.000
_cell.length_b   1.000
_cell.length_c   1.000
_cell.angle_alpha   90.00
_cell.angle_beta   90.00
_cell.angle_gamma   90.00
#
_symmetry.space_group_name_H-M   'P 1'
#
loop_
_entity.id
_entity.type
_entity.pdbx_description
1 polymer ?
#
loop_
_entity_poly.entity_id
_entity_poly.type
_entity_poly.pdbx_seq_one_letter_code
_entity_poly.pdbx_strand_id
1 'polypeptide(L)'
;SFLKHSKITNSPFIIRFESLLKTTNLVAFFQSNSYIRYEVHADSGNVYSIEYDNSKIKRTLLPKISEEDLTFWKESFVSENRNVIPSWTANALTNKNASLGFYFHETMNDFAQAVKDDKEYDLSYLGLKLSVKHPKGRPVKLTVMPVNDAYAPIELTQASSGIQTSTPLSVIVQHFAKDYSFKEAFRRSVLDYLYDNELLTKFSPVIELADLPKYVHIHLEEPELSLFPDAQCRLIDDLVKTVNAASSNDRKMGIIMATHSPYILNYLNVLIRQTAEERARVEPENLAVYRIYDGNAQTLMATDEDGKALVDTYDLTEMMSAIYNEFNELSR
;
A
#
# COMPACT_ATOMS: atom_id res chain seq x y z
N SER A 1 8.82 15.56 14.20
CA SER A 1 10.26 15.56 13.90
C SER A 1 10.70 16.81 13.17
N PHE A 2 10.05 17.17 12.06
CA PHE A 2 10.32 18.39 11.30
C PHE A 2 10.39 19.65 12.18
N LEU A 3 9.46 19.80 13.10
CA LEU A 3 9.37 20.96 13.98
C LEU A 3 10.46 21.04 15.03
N LYS A 4 11.01 19.92 15.46
CA LYS A 4 12.10 19.88 16.45
C LYS A 4 13.39 20.47 15.89
N HIS A 5 13.57 20.42 14.56
CA HIS A 5 14.76 20.85 13.85
C HIS A 5 14.60 22.15 13.07
N SER A 6 13.46 22.80 13.22
CA SER A 6 13.21 24.13 12.67
C SER A 6 13.18 25.18 13.78
N LYS A 7 13.39 26.44 13.42
CA LYS A 7 13.22 27.57 14.35
C LYS A 7 11.74 27.86 14.66
N ILE A 8 10.83 26.98 14.24
CA ILE A 8 9.39 27.12 14.45
C ILE A 8 9.07 26.61 15.84
N THR A 9 8.62 27.49 16.72
CA THR A 9 8.34 27.18 18.12
C THR A 9 6.99 26.53 18.36
N ASN A 10 6.04 26.67 17.41
CA ASN A 10 4.70 26.10 17.52
C ASN A 10 4.49 25.07 16.40
N SER A 11 3.91 23.91 16.76
CA SER A 11 3.56 22.91 15.76
C SER A 11 2.54 23.44 14.78
N PRO A 12 2.87 23.55 13.48
CA PRO A 12 1.89 23.86 12.44
C PRO A 12 1.01 22.65 12.10
N PHE A 13 1.43 21.44 12.49
CA PHE A 13 0.69 20.21 12.24
C PHE A 13 -0.41 20.05 13.27
N ILE A 14 -1.55 20.65 13.01
CA ILE A 14 -2.79 20.38 13.73
C ILE A 14 -3.52 19.32 12.91
N ILE A 15 -3.62 18.12 13.46
CA ILE A 15 -4.49 17.09 12.88
C ILE A 15 -5.93 17.56 13.09
N ARG A 16 -6.54 18.09 12.06
CA ARG A 16 -7.97 18.39 12.03
C ARG A 16 -8.71 17.11 11.66
N PHE A 17 -9.00 16.29 12.63
CA PHE A 17 -9.60 14.98 12.45
C PHE A 17 -10.92 15.07 11.67
N GLU A 18 -11.75 16.08 11.95
CA GLU A 18 -12.98 16.32 11.20
C GLU A 18 -12.73 16.57 9.70
N SER A 19 -11.70 17.32 9.36
CA SER A 19 -11.33 17.52 7.95
C SER A 19 -10.84 16.23 7.31
N LEU A 20 -10.07 15.42 8.04
CA LEU A 20 -9.62 14.12 7.57
C LEU A 20 -10.80 13.19 7.29
N LEU A 21 -11.75 13.09 8.22
CA LEU A 21 -12.95 12.28 8.07
C LEU A 21 -13.81 12.71 6.86
N LYS A 22 -13.93 14.03 6.62
CA LYS A 22 -14.62 14.55 5.43
C LYS A 22 -13.92 14.18 4.14
N THR A 23 -12.59 14.32 4.11
CA THR A 23 -11.79 14.00 2.93
C THR A 23 -11.84 12.51 2.58
N THR A 24 -11.90 11.65 3.59
CA THR A 24 -11.93 10.19 3.42
C THR A 24 -13.34 9.59 3.39
N ASN A 25 -14.40 10.43 3.41
CA ASN A 25 -15.82 10.02 3.47
C ASN A 25 -16.19 9.16 4.69
N LEU A 26 -15.42 9.24 5.77
CA LEU A 26 -15.65 8.45 6.98
C LEU A 26 -16.61 9.10 8.00
N VAL A 27 -17.09 10.30 7.74
CA VAL A 27 -17.97 11.05 8.68
C VAL A 27 -19.19 10.25 9.09
N ALA A 28 -19.81 9.51 8.15
CA ALA A 28 -21.01 8.72 8.41
C ALA A 28 -20.82 7.56 9.40
N PHE A 29 -19.58 7.10 9.57
CA PHE A 29 -19.24 6.00 10.48
C PHE A 29 -18.95 6.47 11.91
N PHE A 30 -18.84 7.79 12.15
CA PHE A 30 -18.49 8.33 13.44
C PHE A 30 -19.74 8.68 14.26
N GLN A 31 -19.83 8.12 15.45
CA GLN A 31 -20.89 8.33 16.43
C GLN A 31 -20.33 9.08 17.66
N SER A 32 -21.23 9.50 18.55
CA SER A 32 -20.84 10.24 19.77
C SER A 32 -19.88 9.48 20.69
N ASN A 33 -19.86 8.15 20.60
CA ASN A 33 -19.00 7.25 21.37
C ASN A 33 -17.81 6.71 20.57
N SER A 34 -17.55 7.23 19.35
CA SER A 34 -16.42 6.78 18.57
C SER A 34 -15.09 7.14 19.23
N TYR A 35 -14.22 6.16 19.37
CA TYR A 35 -12.89 6.29 19.94
C TYR A 35 -11.87 5.63 19.03
N ILE A 36 -10.75 6.33 18.79
CA ILE A 36 -9.61 5.78 18.06
C ILE A 36 -8.35 6.07 18.87
N ARG A 37 -7.53 5.05 19.04
CA ARG A 37 -6.17 5.18 19.57
C ARG A 37 -5.18 4.57 18.58
N TYR A 38 -4.20 5.35 18.22
CA TYR A 38 -3.08 4.92 17.40
C TYR A 38 -1.81 4.97 18.21
N GLU A 39 -1.09 3.87 18.29
CA GLU A 39 0.17 3.77 19.02
C GLU A 39 1.32 3.41 18.10
N VAL A 40 2.46 4.04 18.34
CA VAL A 40 3.73 3.70 17.74
C VAL A 40 4.69 3.27 18.85
N HIS A 41 5.10 2.01 18.80
CA HIS A 41 6.09 1.43 19.67
C HIS A 41 7.45 1.55 19.00
N ALA A 42 8.34 2.34 19.55
CA ALA A 42 9.68 2.55 19.03
C ALA A 42 10.65 1.46 19.51
N ASP A 43 11.69 1.20 18.74
CA ASP A 43 12.73 0.21 19.10
C ASP A 43 13.46 0.59 20.41
N SER A 44 13.46 1.85 20.81
CA SER A 44 13.96 2.35 22.11
C SER A 44 13.12 1.92 23.32
N GLY A 45 11.92 1.39 23.09
CA GLY A 45 10.91 1.09 24.10
C GLY A 45 9.95 2.24 24.41
N ASN A 46 10.12 3.41 23.78
CA ASN A 46 9.17 4.52 23.91
C ASN A 46 7.87 4.20 23.16
N VAL A 47 6.74 4.62 23.75
CA VAL A 47 5.42 4.49 23.14
C VAL A 47 4.84 5.88 22.89
N TYR A 48 4.47 6.14 21.64
CA TYR A 48 3.83 7.39 21.22
C TYR A 48 2.39 7.10 20.86
N SER A 49 1.44 7.80 21.46
CA SER A 49 0.01 7.61 21.19
C SER A 49 -0.66 8.87 20.67
N ILE A 50 -1.60 8.68 19.77
CA ILE A 50 -2.55 9.69 19.30
C ILE A 50 -3.93 9.13 19.59
N GLU A 51 -4.74 9.89 20.34
CA GLU A 51 -6.08 9.48 20.71
C GLU A 51 -7.10 10.46 20.14
N TYR A 52 -8.18 9.90 19.63
CA TYR A 52 -9.37 10.63 19.23
C TYR A 52 -10.57 10.11 20.03
N ASP A 53 -11.20 11.01 20.76
CA ASP A 53 -12.45 10.78 21.47
C ASP A 53 -13.47 11.79 20.94
N ASN A 54 -14.54 11.30 20.30
CA ASN A 54 -15.54 12.16 19.63
C ASN A 54 -16.26 13.14 20.56
N SER A 55 -16.22 12.90 21.86
CA SER A 55 -16.86 13.81 22.84
C SER A 55 -16.19 15.19 22.93
N LYS A 56 -14.93 15.30 22.46
CA LYS A 56 -14.17 16.57 22.47
C LYS A 56 -13.10 16.52 21.40
N ILE A 57 -13.26 17.25 20.31
CA ILE A 57 -12.17 17.50 19.35
C ILE A 57 -11.07 18.24 20.12
N LYS A 58 -10.25 17.51 20.83
CA LYS A 58 -9.01 18.06 21.38
C LYS A 58 -8.07 18.25 20.18
N ARG A 59 -7.44 19.43 20.09
CA ARG A 59 -6.26 19.59 19.26
C ARG A 59 -5.26 18.54 19.72
N THR A 60 -5.13 17.49 18.93
CA THR A 60 -4.15 16.45 19.21
C THR A 60 -2.78 17.06 18.94
N LEU A 61 -2.10 17.48 19.98
CA LEU A 61 -0.68 17.83 19.88
C LEU A 61 0.04 16.53 19.54
N LEU A 62 0.81 16.54 18.47
CA LEU A 62 1.70 15.42 18.19
C LEU A 62 2.63 15.25 19.40
N PRO A 63 2.82 14.01 19.89
CA PRO A 63 3.73 13.76 21.00
C PRO A 63 5.13 14.24 20.64
N LYS A 64 5.86 14.73 21.63
CA LYS A 64 7.27 15.11 21.46
C LYS A 64 8.09 13.84 21.26
N ILE A 65 8.48 13.57 20.03
CA ILE A 65 9.26 12.38 19.66
C ILE A 65 10.73 12.60 20.02
N SER A 66 11.38 11.61 20.62
CA SER A 66 12.83 11.59 20.88
C SER A 66 13.62 11.57 19.57
N GLU A 67 14.87 12.09 19.58
CA GLU A 67 15.70 12.11 18.37
C GLU A 67 16.03 10.71 17.86
N GLU A 68 16.30 9.79 18.79
CA GLU A 68 16.58 8.39 18.52
C GLU A 68 15.43 7.63 17.85
N ASP A 69 14.18 8.10 18.04
CA ASP A 69 12.96 7.48 17.49
C ASP A 69 12.48 8.16 16.20
N LEU A 70 13.27 9.10 15.68
CA LEU A 70 12.93 9.73 14.41
C LEU A 70 13.09 8.73 13.26
N THR A 71 12.05 8.62 12.43
CA THR A 71 12.03 7.72 11.29
C THR A 71 11.44 8.42 10.07
N PHE A 72 11.85 7.99 8.88
CA PHE A 72 11.11 8.28 7.68
C PHE A 72 10.00 7.24 7.49
N TRP A 73 8.79 7.75 7.29
CA TRP A 73 7.62 6.93 7.11
C TRP A 73 6.85 7.34 5.85
N LYS A 74 6.60 6.41 4.96
CA LYS A 74 5.76 6.59 3.78
C LYS A 74 4.58 5.62 3.86
N GLU A 75 3.37 6.17 3.85
CA GLU A 75 2.14 5.44 3.61
C GLU A 75 1.76 5.58 2.13
N SER A 76 1.37 4.49 1.50
CA SER A 76 0.86 4.46 0.15
C SER A 76 -0.47 3.70 0.13
N PHE A 77 -1.43 4.21 -0.62
CA PHE A 77 -2.73 3.56 -0.82
C PHE A 77 -2.89 3.17 -2.28
N VAL A 78 -3.22 1.92 -2.52
CA VAL A 78 -3.50 1.38 -3.85
C VAL A 78 -4.97 0.97 -3.89
N SER A 79 -5.79 1.88 -4.38
CA SER A 79 -7.25 1.76 -4.44
C SER A 79 -7.70 0.66 -5.39
N GLU A 80 -8.89 0.12 -5.15
CA GLU A 80 -9.61 -0.80 -6.04
C GLU A 80 -9.83 -0.20 -7.44
N ASN A 81 -10.06 1.12 -7.51
CA ASN A 81 -10.33 1.84 -8.77
C ASN A 81 -9.09 2.05 -9.65
N ARG A 82 -7.97 1.42 -9.34
CA ARG A 82 -6.69 1.55 -10.08
C ARG A 82 -6.74 1.12 -11.54
N ASN A 83 -7.76 0.35 -11.94
CA ASN A 83 -7.99 -0.03 -13.34
C ASN A 83 -8.27 1.17 -14.26
N VAL A 84 -8.64 2.33 -13.71
CA VAL A 84 -8.86 3.58 -14.46
C VAL A 84 -7.54 4.30 -14.77
N ILE A 85 -6.47 4.03 -14.03
CA ILE A 85 -5.16 4.70 -14.13
C ILE A 85 -4.60 4.69 -15.55
N PRO A 86 -4.57 3.57 -16.31
CA PRO A 86 -4.04 3.57 -17.67
C PRO A 86 -4.75 4.58 -18.58
N SER A 87 -6.07 4.57 -18.56
CA SER A 87 -6.89 5.51 -19.36
C SER A 87 -6.74 6.95 -18.92
N TRP A 88 -6.64 7.17 -17.61
CA TRP A 88 -6.43 8.52 -17.05
C TRP A 88 -5.07 9.08 -17.45
N THR A 89 -4.02 8.28 -17.38
CA THR A 89 -2.65 8.68 -17.76
C THR A 89 -2.56 9.02 -19.25
N ALA A 90 -3.24 8.23 -20.11
CA ALA A 90 -3.28 8.48 -21.54
C ALA A 90 -4.05 9.77 -21.91
N ASN A 91 -5.03 10.20 -21.09
CA ASN A 91 -5.93 11.32 -21.35
C ASN A 91 -5.79 12.46 -20.33
N ALA A 92 -4.61 12.67 -19.79
CA ALA A 92 -4.35 13.62 -18.69
C ALA A 92 -4.88 15.07 -18.90
N LEU A 93 -5.08 15.49 -20.15
CA LEU A 93 -5.57 16.82 -20.50
C LEU A 93 -7.10 16.98 -20.38
N THR A 94 -7.88 15.89 -20.40
CA THR A 94 -9.35 15.91 -20.45
C THR A 94 -10.03 15.68 -19.09
N ASN A 95 -9.30 15.18 -18.10
CA ASN A 95 -9.88 14.65 -16.86
C ASN A 95 -9.83 15.61 -15.66
N LYS A 96 -9.71 16.92 -15.86
CA LYS A 96 -9.52 17.90 -14.79
C LYS A 96 -10.68 18.02 -13.77
N ASN A 97 -11.86 17.46 -14.05
CA ASN A 97 -13.07 17.69 -13.25
C ASN A 97 -13.65 16.43 -12.60
N ALA A 98 -13.08 15.26 -12.76
CA ALA A 98 -13.60 14.06 -12.12
C ALA A 98 -12.94 13.84 -10.75
N SER A 99 -13.73 13.82 -9.68
CA SER A 99 -13.27 13.47 -8.33
C SER A 99 -13.55 12.00 -8.09
N LEU A 100 -12.50 11.18 -8.06
CA LEU A 100 -12.59 9.73 -7.73
C LEU A 100 -12.24 9.44 -6.27
N GLY A 101 -12.23 10.47 -5.43
CA GLY A 101 -11.97 10.35 -4.00
C GLY A 101 -10.48 10.42 -3.64
N PHE A 102 -10.23 10.54 -2.33
CA PHE A 102 -8.90 10.75 -1.77
C PHE A 102 -7.93 9.60 -2.10
N TYR A 103 -8.33 8.36 -1.84
CA TYR A 103 -7.46 7.20 -2.02
C TYR A 103 -7.06 6.97 -3.48
N PHE A 104 -7.97 7.22 -4.41
CA PHE A 104 -7.63 7.16 -5.84
C PHE A 104 -6.61 8.23 -6.22
N HIS A 105 -6.73 9.46 -5.71
CA HIS A 105 -5.75 10.52 -5.96
C HIS A 105 -4.37 10.17 -5.41
N GLU A 106 -4.29 9.57 -4.22
CA GLU A 106 -3.02 9.08 -3.68
C GLU A 106 -2.42 7.98 -4.56
N THR A 107 -3.23 7.01 -5.00
CA THR A 107 -2.80 5.96 -5.95
C THR A 107 -2.27 6.56 -7.26
N MET A 108 -2.98 7.55 -7.83
CA MET A 108 -2.56 8.24 -9.04
C MET A 108 -1.24 8.99 -8.87
N ASN A 109 -1.08 9.69 -7.75
CA ASN A 109 0.13 10.43 -7.44
C ASN A 109 1.33 9.50 -7.30
N ASP A 110 1.18 8.40 -6.57
CA ASP A 110 2.25 7.41 -6.39
C ASP A 110 2.59 6.72 -7.73
N PHE A 111 1.58 6.36 -8.54
CA PHE A 111 1.80 5.83 -9.88
C PHE A 111 2.51 6.83 -10.80
N ALA A 112 2.04 8.09 -10.83
CA ALA A 112 2.66 9.13 -11.66
C ALA A 112 4.13 9.37 -11.29
N GLN A 113 4.47 9.28 -10.00
CA GLN A 113 5.85 9.36 -9.56
C GLN A 113 6.67 8.14 -9.99
N ALA A 114 6.09 6.95 -9.93
CA ALA A 114 6.74 5.73 -10.37
C ALA A 114 7.09 5.76 -11.88
N VAL A 115 6.18 6.30 -12.70
CA VAL A 115 6.35 6.35 -14.15
C VAL A 115 6.87 7.68 -14.68
N LYS A 116 7.50 8.52 -13.85
CA LYS A 116 7.99 9.85 -14.24
C LYS A 116 9.15 9.84 -15.25
N ASP A 117 9.91 8.75 -15.29
CA ASP A 117 11.09 8.59 -16.13
C ASP A 117 10.93 7.38 -17.07
N ASP A 118 11.67 7.38 -18.18
CA ASP A 118 11.75 6.23 -19.07
C ASP A 118 12.33 5.03 -18.33
N LYS A 119 11.56 3.94 -18.25
CA LYS A 119 11.92 2.77 -17.46
C LYS A 119 11.15 1.53 -17.89
N GLU A 120 11.65 0.35 -17.50
CA GLU A 120 10.93 -0.91 -17.58
C GLU A 120 10.62 -1.42 -16.17
N TYR A 121 9.43 -2.01 -16.02
CA TYR A 121 8.98 -2.68 -14.81
C TYR A 121 8.74 -4.15 -15.08
N ASP A 122 9.13 -4.98 -14.12
CA ASP A 122 8.95 -6.42 -14.18
C ASP A 122 7.50 -6.79 -13.81
N LEU A 123 6.85 -7.56 -14.68
CA LEU A 123 5.56 -8.18 -14.49
C LEU A 123 5.66 -9.68 -14.83
N SER A 124 6.81 -10.30 -14.52
CA SER A 124 7.12 -11.69 -14.92
C SER A 124 6.14 -12.71 -14.36
N TYR A 125 5.49 -12.41 -13.21
CA TYR A 125 4.39 -13.24 -12.70
C TYR A 125 3.20 -13.36 -13.67
N LEU A 126 3.06 -12.42 -14.62
CA LEU A 126 2.12 -12.48 -15.76
C LEU A 126 2.80 -12.88 -17.08
N GLY A 127 4.11 -13.16 -17.09
CA GLY A 127 4.90 -13.36 -18.30
C GLY A 127 5.13 -12.07 -19.11
N LEU A 128 5.04 -10.91 -18.46
CA LEU A 128 5.06 -9.59 -19.09
C LEU A 128 6.15 -8.69 -18.48
N LYS A 129 6.40 -7.57 -19.16
CA LYS A 129 7.06 -6.38 -18.64
C LYS A 129 6.35 -5.12 -19.14
N LEU A 130 6.39 -4.05 -18.36
CA LEU A 130 5.88 -2.73 -18.74
C LEU A 130 7.03 -1.85 -19.19
N SER A 131 6.91 -1.25 -20.38
CA SER A 131 7.80 -0.19 -20.85
C SER A 131 7.12 1.16 -20.68
N VAL A 132 7.81 2.09 -20.01
CA VAL A 132 7.42 3.49 -19.84
C VAL A 132 8.26 4.36 -20.74
N LYS A 133 7.65 5.20 -21.59
CA LYS A 133 8.34 6.13 -22.49
C LYS A 133 7.69 7.51 -22.49
N HIS A 134 8.54 8.55 -22.57
CA HIS A 134 8.11 9.96 -22.58
C HIS A 134 8.43 10.60 -23.94
N PRO A 135 7.63 10.38 -24.98
CA PRO A 135 7.84 11.00 -26.28
C PRO A 135 7.60 12.51 -26.19
N LYS A 136 8.49 13.32 -26.81
CA LYS A 136 8.40 14.79 -26.78
C LYS A 136 7.03 15.28 -27.25
N GLY A 137 6.37 16.11 -26.43
CA GLY A 137 5.08 16.73 -26.75
C GLY A 137 3.88 15.78 -26.80
N ARG A 138 4.00 14.59 -26.25
CA ARG A 138 2.92 13.58 -26.17
C ARG A 138 2.76 13.07 -24.73
N PRO A 139 1.59 12.53 -24.37
CA PRO A 139 1.41 11.83 -23.10
C PRO A 139 2.39 10.69 -22.93
N VAL A 140 2.62 10.28 -21.68
CA VAL A 140 3.39 9.08 -21.32
C VAL A 140 2.81 7.88 -22.05
N LYS A 141 3.68 7.09 -22.69
CA LYS A 141 3.30 5.85 -23.36
C LYS A 141 3.63 4.67 -22.46
N LEU A 142 2.60 3.92 -22.08
CA LEU A 142 2.67 2.71 -21.27
C LEU A 142 2.41 1.51 -22.18
N THR A 143 3.42 0.66 -22.38
CA THR A 143 3.33 -0.48 -23.29
C THR A 143 3.69 -1.77 -22.56
N VAL A 144 2.80 -2.76 -22.57
CA VAL A 144 3.08 -4.10 -22.07
C VAL A 144 3.65 -4.98 -23.18
N MET A 145 4.69 -5.73 -22.82
CA MET A 145 5.44 -6.58 -23.74
C MET A 145 5.58 -7.98 -23.13
N PRO A 146 5.42 -9.07 -23.89
CA PRO A 146 5.71 -10.41 -23.39
C PRO A 146 7.22 -10.57 -23.15
N VAL A 147 7.59 -11.31 -22.09
CA VAL A 147 8.99 -11.60 -21.77
C VAL A 147 9.65 -12.45 -22.86
N ASN A 148 8.89 -13.29 -23.52
CA ASN A 148 9.36 -14.26 -24.52
C ASN A 148 9.07 -13.86 -25.97
N ASP A 149 8.72 -12.60 -26.24
CA ASP A 149 8.38 -12.08 -27.57
C ASP A 149 7.26 -12.86 -28.30
N ALA A 150 6.36 -13.52 -27.53
CA ALA A 150 5.31 -14.37 -28.08
C ALA A 150 4.27 -13.60 -28.93
N TYR A 151 4.12 -12.30 -28.71
CA TYR A 151 3.23 -11.42 -29.47
C TYR A 151 3.74 -9.96 -29.46
N ALA A 152 3.17 -9.13 -30.32
CA ALA A 152 3.55 -7.73 -30.43
C ALA A 152 3.21 -6.94 -29.14
N PRO A 153 4.01 -5.93 -28.78
CA PRO A 153 3.69 -5.02 -27.70
C PRO A 153 2.34 -4.34 -27.87
N ILE A 154 1.59 -4.19 -26.79
CA ILE A 154 0.27 -3.52 -26.77
C ILE A 154 0.25 -2.35 -25.78
N GLU A 155 -0.52 -1.33 -26.06
CA GLU A 155 -0.72 -0.26 -25.08
C GLU A 155 -1.47 -0.78 -23.85
N LEU A 156 -1.08 -0.32 -22.65
CA LEU A 156 -1.70 -0.78 -21.40
C LEU A 156 -3.21 -0.54 -21.38
N THR A 157 -3.71 0.53 -22.02
CA THR A 157 -5.14 0.83 -22.17
C THR A 157 -5.92 -0.20 -23.02
N GLN A 158 -5.22 -0.99 -23.83
CA GLN A 158 -5.79 -2.02 -24.69
C GLN A 158 -5.59 -3.44 -24.14
N ALA A 159 -4.88 -3.56 -23.02
CA ALA A 159 -4.65 -4.84 -22.34
C ALA A 159 -5.94 -5.35 -21.67
N SER A 160 -5.92 -6.60 -21.24
CA SER A 160 -7.03 -7.18 -20.44
C SER A 160 -7.22 -6.44 -19.13
N SER A 161 -8.43 -6.51 -18.55
CA SER A 161 -8.75 -5.87 -17.27
C SER A 161 -7.79 -6.30 -16.15
N GLY A 162 -7.42 -7.57 -16.08
CA GLY A 162 -6.45 -8.06 -15.10
C GLY A 162 -5.09 -7.40 -15.23
N ILE A 163 -4.58 -7.20 -16.45
CA ILE A 163 -3.32 -6.51 -16.70
C ILE A 163 -3.46 -5.01 -16.35
N GLN A 164 -4.55 -4.36 -16.74
CA GLN A 164 -4.79 -2.95 -16.43
C GLN A 164 -4.89 -2.69 -14.93
N THR A 165 -5.41 -3.64 -14.17
CA THR A 165 -5.60 -3.54 -12.71
C THR A 165 -4.32 -3.86 -11.95
N SER A 166 -3.61 -4.93 -12.32
CA SER A 166 -2.44 -5.39 -11.58
C SER A 166 -1.17 -4.59 -11.90
N THR A 167 -1.04 -4.04 -13.11
CA THR A 167 0.15 -3.27 -13.51
C THR A 167 0.39 -2.05 -12.62
N PRO A 168 -0.59 -1.14 -12.37
CA PRO A 168 -0.37 0.00 -11.48
C PRO A 168 0.06 -0.41 -10.07
N LEU A 169 -0.54 -1.48 -9.53
CA LEU A 169 -0.18 -2.03 -8.23
C LEU A 169 1.30 -2.46 -8.19
N SER A 170 1.71 -3.31 -9.14
CA SER A 170 3.09 -3.82 -9.21
C SER A 170 4.11 -2.70 -9.43
N VAL A 171 3.78 -1.71 -10.26
CA VAL A 171 4.64 -0.55 -10.53
C VAL A 171 4.86 0.29 -9.26
N ILE A 172 3.79 0.56 -8.51
CA ILE A 172 3.86 1.32 -7.25
C ILE A 172 4.71 0.56 -6.23
N VAL A 173 4.46 -0.74 -6.04
CA VAL A 173 5.20 -1.57 -5.08
C VAL A 173 6.69 -1.62 -5.45
N GLN A 174 7.03 -1.88 -6.72
CA GLN A 174 8.43 -1.89 -7.17
C GLN A 174 9.10 -0.52 -7.03
N HIS A 175 8.38 0.57 -7.30
CA HIS A 175 8.89 1.93 -7.11
C HIS A 175 9.30 2.17 -5.65
N PHE A 176 8.41 1.86 -4.71
CA PHE A 176 8.72 2.05 -3.29
C PHE A 176 9.80 1.09 -2.78
N ALA A 177 9.88 -0.10 -3.34
CA ALA A 177 10.90 -1.07 -2.97
C ALA A 177 12.32 -0.67 -3.44
N LYS A 178 12.45 -0.02 -4.61
CA LYS A 178 13.76 0.18 -5.27
C LYS A 178 14.15 1.64 -5.46
N ASP A 179 13.21 2.50 -5.89
CA ASP A 179 13.55 3.80 -6.48
C ASP A 179 13.16 5.00 -5.63
N TYR A 180 12.25 4.81 -4.67
CA TYR A 180 11.71 5.91 -3.87
C TYR A 180 12.79 6.56 -3.01
N SER A 181 12.98 7.88 -3.19
CA SER A 181 13.93 8.68 -2.42
C SER A 181 13.22 9.41 -1.28
N PHE A 182 13.38 8.92 -0.06
CA PHE A 182 12.87 9.59 1.15
C PHE A 182 13.41 11.00 1.31
N LYS A 183 14.69 11.20 0.97
CA LYS A 183 15.34 12.51 1.06
C LYS A 183 14.69 13.53 0.12
N GLU A 184 14.41 13.15 -1.12
CA GLU A 184 13.76 14.04 -2.08
C GLU A 184 12.30 14.29 -1.74
N ALA A 185 11.57 13.26 -1.28
CA ALA A 185 10.18 13.39 -0.85
C ALA A 185 10.07 14.33 0.37
N PHE A 186 10.95 14.16 1.35
CA PHE A 186 11.02 15.03 2.52
C PHE A 186 11.32 16.48 2.12
N ARG A 187 12.33 16.68 1.26
CA ARG A 187 12.69 18.03 0.79
C ARG A 187 11.53 18.71 0.09
N ARG A 188 10.80 18.02 -0.78
CA ARG A 188 9.60 18.56 -1.44
C ARG A 188 8.54 18.94 -0.43
N SER A 189 8.13 18.01 0.44
CA SER A 189 7.09 18.25 1.45
C SER A 189 7.45 19.39 2.40
N VAL A 190 8.73 19.54 2.75
CA VAL A 190 9.20 20.65 3.59
C VAL A 190 9.15 21.97 2.83
N LEU A 191 9.63 21.99 1.59
CA LEU A 191 9.64 23.22 0.78
C LEU A 191 8.23 23.68 0.48
N ASP A 192 7.32 22.77 0.09
CA ASP A 192 5.91 23.08 -0.17
C ASP A 192 5.26 23.68 1.09
N TYR A 193 5.46 23.01 2.24
CA TYR A 193 4.94 23.51 3.51
C TYR A 193 5.48 24.90 3.89
N LEU A 194 6.79 25.11 3.74
CA LEU A 194 7.44 26.38 4.08
C LEU A 194 7.01 27.50 3.13
N TYR A 195 6.80 27.18 1.87
CA TYR A 195 6.31 28.11 0.85
C TYR A 195 4.87 28.52 1.17
N ASP A 196 3.98 27.56 1.38
CA ASP A 196 2.56 27.80 1.63
C ASP A 196 2.29 28.60 2.93
N ASN A 197 3.23 28.53 3.89
CA ASN A 197 3.10 29.23 5.18
C ASN A 197 4.08 30.41 5.32
N GLU A 198 4.76 30.83 4.27
CA GLU A 198 5.73 31.94 4.26
C GLU A 198 6.86 31.79 5.32
N LEU A 199 7.29 30.54 5.56
CA LEU A 199 8.23 30.19 6.62
C LEU A 199 9.65 29.88 6.11
N LEU A 200 9.94 30.01 4.83
CA LEU A 200 11.23 29.64 4.21
C LEU A 200 12.44 30.24 4.95
N THR A 201 12.34 31.50 5.36
CA THR A 201 13.45 32.21 6.07
C THR A 201 13.64 31.75 7.52
N LYS A 202 12.68 31.02 8.07
CA LYS A 202 12.70 30.56 9.48
C LYS A 202 13.18 29.11 9.61
N PHE A 203 13.35 28.42 8.48
CA PHE A 203 13.75 27.01 8.49
C PHE A 203 15.27 26.86 8.60
N SER A 204 15.70 26.06 9.58
CA SER A 204 17.12 25.74 9.80
C SER A 204 17.18 24.25 10.18
N PRO A 205 17.44 23.34 9.25
CA PRO A 205 17.55 21.91 9.55
C PRO A 205 18.82 21.64 10.36
N VAL A 206 18.73 20.81 11.38
CA VAL A 206 19.83 20.45 12.28
C VAL A 206 20.25 18.97 12.13
N ILE A 207 19.45 18.13 11.46
CA ILE A 207 19.72 16.69 11.34
C ILE A 207 20.19 16.34 9.93
N GLU A 208 21.18 15.45 9.85
CA GLU A 208 21.52 14.70 8.64
C GLU A 208 20.43 13.64 8.41
N LEU A 209 19.56 13.91 7.44
CA LEU A 209 18.41 13.06 7.10
C LEU A 209 18.82 11.71 6.47
N ALA A 210 20.11 11.50 6.21
CA ALA A 210 20.59 10.31 5.50
C ALA A 210 20.49 9.02 6.33
N ASP A 211 20.61 9.15 7.65
CA ASP A 211 20.80 8.01 8.57
C ASP A 211 19.53 7.58 9.31
N LEU A 212 18.39 8.24 9.06
CA LEU A 212 17.14 7.86 9.70
C LEU A 212 16.61 6.53 9.15
N PRO A 213 16.09 5.64 10.00
CA PRO A 213 15.39 4.44 9.58
C PRO A 213 14.23 4.78 8.63
N LYS A 214 14.01 3.96 7.62
CA LYS A 214 13.03 4.19 6.56
C LYS A 214 12.01 3.07 6.55
N TYR A 215 10.74 3.45 6.61
CA TYR A 215 9.61 2.53 6.58
C TYR A 215 8.67 2.88 5.43
N VAL A 216 8.19 1.87 4.74
CA VAL A 216 7.14 1.98 3.72
C VAL A 216 6.02 1.03 4.10
N HIS A 217 4.80 1.54 4.23
CA HIS A 217 3.59 0.72 4.32
C HIS A 217 2.73 0.96 3.08
N ILE A 218 2.33 -0.12 2.44
CA ILE A 218 1.45 -0.09 1.28
C ILE A 218 0.14 -0.76 1.65
N HIS A 219 -0.94 0.00 1.55
CA HIS A 219 -2.30 -0.48 1.73
C HIS A 219 -2.87 -0.85 0.37
N LEU A 220 -3.23 -2.12 0.19
CA LEU A 220 -3.77 -2.67 -1.04
C LEU A 220 -5.24 -3.01 -0.86
N GLU A 221 -6.11 -2.46 -1.68
CA GLU A 221 -7.50 -2.86 -1.79
C GLU A 221 -7.66 -3.86 -2.94
N GLU A 222 -8.25 -5.02 -2.64
CA GLU A 222 -8.56 -6.08 -3.60
C GLU A 222 -7.42 -6.37 -4.59
N PRO A 223 -6.24 -6.84 -4.14
CA PRO A 223 -5.12 -7.13 -5.05
C PRO A 223 -5.49 -8.16 -6.12
N GLU A 224 -6.46 -9.02 -5.85
CA GLU A 224 -7.01 -10.05 -6.73
C GLU A 224 -7.86 -9.54 -7.89
N LEU A 225 -8.25 -8.28 -7.88
CA LEU A 225 -9.27 -7.74 -8.79
C LEU A 225 -8.96 -8.07 -10.26
N SER A 226 -9.92 -8.72 -10.94
CA SER A 226 -9.83 -9.15 -12.34
C SER A 226 -8.74 -10.18 -12.67
N LEU A 227 -8.15 -10.84 -11.65
CA LEU A 227 -7.15 -11.89 -11.85
C LEU A 227 -7.74 -13.28 -11.68
N PHE A 228 -7.29 -14.23 -12.49
CA PHE A 228 -7.54 -15.66 -12.30
C PHE A 228 -6.85 -16.17 -11.04
N PRO A 229 -7.36 -17.22 -10.37
CA PRO A 229 -6.82 -17.74 -9.12
C PRO A 229 -5.31 -17.98 -9.10
N ASP A 230 -4.77 -18.59 -10.14
CA ASP A 230 -3.34 -18.86 -10.24
C ASP A 230 -2.49 -17.58 -10.40
N ALA A 231 -3.03 -16.57 -11.09
CA ALA A 231 -2.39 -15.27 -11.22
C ALA A 231 -2.43 -14.49 -9.88
N GLN A 232 -3.48 -14.67 -9.07
CA GLN A 232 -3.55 -14.11 -7.72
C GLN A 232 -2.43 -14.67 -6.83
N CYS A 233 -2.24 -15.99 -6.83
CA CYS A 233 -1.15 -16.62 -6.08
C CYS A 233 0.22 -16.12 -6.52
N ARG A 234 0.47 -16.04 -7.85
CA ARG A 234 1.72 -15.51 -8.39
C ARG A 234 1.94 -14.04 -8.07
N LEU A 235 0.88 -13.23 -8.05
CA LEU A 235 0.98 -11.82 -7.64
C LEU A 235 1.44 -11.72 -6.18
N ILE A 236 0.84 -12.49 -5.26
CA ILE A 236 1.23 -12.48 -3.85
C ILE A 236 2.68 -12.95 -3.67
N ASP A 237 3.10 -13.99 -4.40
CA ASP A 237 4.49 -14.46 -4.40
C ASP A 237 5.44 -13.34 -4.83
N ASP A 238 5.14 -12.61 -5.90
CA ASP A 238 5.93 -11.49 -6.41
C ASP A 238 5.96 -10.29 -5.42
N LEU A 239 4.84 -9.95 -4.83
CA LEU A 239 4.74 -8.90 -3.82
C LEU A 239 5.60 -9.22 -2.59
N VAL A 240 5.51 -10.43 -2.04
CA VAL A 240 6.29 -10.86 -0.88
C VAL A 240 7.78 -10.88 -1.21
N LYS A 241 8.19 -11.38 -2.38
CA LYS A 241 9.59 -11.31 -2.84
C LYS A 241 10.10 -9.87 -2.91
N THR A 242 9.29 -8.98 -3.46
CA THR A 242 9.66 -7.57 -3.60
C THR A 242 9.84 -6.90 -2.25
N VAL A 243 8.95 -7.17 -1.29
CA VAL A 243 9.01 -6.67 0.09
C VAL A 243 10.24 -7.22 0.82
N ASN A 244 10.50 -8.53 0.73
CA ASN A 244 11.65 -9.15 1.37
C ASN A 244 12.96 -8.59 0.82
N ALA A 245 13.06 -8.41 -0.51
CA ALA A 245 14.23 -7.80 -1.14
C ALA A 245 14.43 -6.34 -0.73
N ALA A 246 13.37 -5.56 -0.58
CA ALA A 246 13.45 -4.18 -0.10
C ALA A 246 13.91 -4.12 1.35
N SER A 247 13.40 -5.02 2.20
CA SER A 247 13.71 -5.06 3.62
C SER A 247 15.15 -5.48 3.93
N SER A 248 15.82 -6.14 3.01
CA SER A 248 17.25 -6.47 3.12
C SER A 248 18.19 -5.33 2.69
N ASN A 249 17.64 -4.23 2.16
CA ASN A 249 18.40 -3.06 1.71
C ASN A 249 18.40 -1.93 2.78
N ASP A 250 17.94 -0.75 2.38
CA ASP A 250 18.01 0.47 3.21
C ASP A 250 16.67 0.84 3.87
N ARG A 251 15.62 0.04 3.70
CA ARG A 251 14.27 0.32 4.18
C ARG A 251 13.52 -0.93 4.63
N LYS A 252 12.70 -0.79 5.65
CA LYS A 252 11.71 -1.81 6.03
C LYS A 252 10.42 -1.55 5.26
N MET A 253 9.82 -2.60 4.70
CA MET A 253 8.62 -2.50 3.90
C MET A 253 7.56 -3.49 4.40
N GLY A 254 6.32 -3.03 4.51
CA GLY A 254 5.17 -3.84 4.88
C GLY A 254 4.00 -3.63 3.94
N ILE A 255 3.14 -4.64 3.83
CA ILE A 255 1.89 -4.59 3.05
C ILE A 255 0.72 -4.90 3.96
N ILE A 256 -0.32 -4.09 3.89
CA ILE A 256 -1.63 -4.34 4.49
C ILE A 256 -2.61 -4.56 3.34
N MET A 257 -3.27 -5.71 3.30
CA MET A 257 -4.19 -6.06 2.22
C MET A 257 -5.62 -6.22 2.74
N ALA A 258 -6.57 -5.58 2.07
CA ALA A 258 -7.98 -5.93 2.18
C ALA A 258 -8.34 -6.82 0.99
N THR A 259 -8.76 -8.06 1.24
CA THR A 259 -9.02 -9.05 0.19
C THR A 259 -10.29 -9.85 0.48
N HIS A 260 -11.00 -10.24 -0.57
CA HIS A 260 -12.09 -11.20 -0.55
C HIS A 260 -11.70 -12.56 -1.14
N SER A 261 -10.42 -12.74 -1.51
CA SER A 261 -9.96 -13.93 -2.20
C SER A 261 -9.63 -15.09 -1.24
N PRO A 262 -10.37 -16.20 -1.31
CA PRO A 262 -9.98 -17.41 -0.59
C PRO A 262 -8.66 -17.99 -1.10
N TYR A 263 -8.30 -17.74 -2.35
CA TYR A 263 -7.05 -18.22 -2.95
C TYR A 263 -5.84 -17.53 -2.33
N ILE A 264 -5.90 -16.21 -2.14
CA ILE A 264 -4.84 -15.46 -1.45
C ILE A 264 -4.67 -15.98 -0.03
N LEU A 265 -5.75 -16.10 0.75
CA LEU A 265 -5.69 -16.54 2.13
C LEU A 265 -5.13 -17.96 2.26
N ASN A 266 -5.56 -18.89 1.40
CA ASN A 266 -5.01 -20.24 1.37
C ASN A 266 -3.53 -20.25 0.94
N TYR A 267 -3.14 -19.37 0.00
CA TYR A 267 -1.76 -19.31 -0.48
C TYR A 267 -0.79 -18.77 0.57
N LEU A 268 -1.24 -17.96 1.53
CA LEU A 268 -0.43 -17.54 2.67
C LEU A 268 0.09 -18.76 3.46
N ASN A 269 -0.71 -19.83 3.58
CA ASN A 269 -0.25 -21.08 4.21
C ASN A 269 0.90 -21.74 3.44
N VAL A 270 0.92 -21.63 2.11
CA VAL A 270 2.06 -22.08 1.31
C VAL A 270 3.29 -21.24 1.60
N LEU A 271 3.16 -19.91 1.67
CA LEU A 271 4.27 -18.99 1.93
C LEU A 271 4.87 -19.15 3.33
N ILE A 272 4.03 -19.43 4.35
CA ILE A 272 4.48 -19.74 5.73
C ILE A 272 5.33 -21.02 5.75
N ARG A 273 4.96 -22.03 4.96
CA ARG A 273 5.64 -23.35 4.92
C ARG A 273 6.79 -23.42 3.91
N GLN A 274 6.95 -22.38 3.11
CA GLN A 274 7.93 -22.38 2.04
C GLN A 274 9.36 -22.40 2.60
N THR A 275 10.18 -23.30 2.09
CA THR A 275 11.58 -23.48 2.49
C THR A 275 12.55 -23.22 1.36
N ALA A 276 12.08 -23.12 0.10
CA ALA A 276 12.93 -22.92 -1.07
C ALA A 276 13.39 -21.45 -1.17
N GLU A 277 14.67 -21.22 -1.38
CA GLU A 277 15.25 -19.86 -1.53
C GLU A 277 14.69 -19.08 -2.73
N GLU A 278 14.23 -19.80 -3.78
CA GLU A 278 13.70 -19.18 -4.99
C GLU A 278 12.28 -18.65 -4.89
N ARG A 279 11.54 -19.01 -3.84
CA ARG A 279 10.16 -18.60 -3.62
C ARG A 279 10.03 -17.59 -2.50
N ALA A 280 8.91 -16.87 -2.51
CA ALA A 280 8.57 -16.01 -1.42
C ALA A 280 8.35 -16.81 -0.14
N ARG A 281 8.82 -16.29 0.99
CA ARG A 281 8.57 -16.83 2.33
C ARG A 281 8.07 -15.73 3.22
N VAL A 282 7.11 -16.06 4.06
CA VAL A 282 6.63 -15.18 5.12
C VAL A 282 6.89 -15.86 6.47
N GLU A 283 7.63 -15.17 7.33
CA GLU A 283 7.80 -15.62 8.71
C GLU A 283 6.49 -15.40 9.47
N PRO A 284 5.97 -16.40 10.20
CA PRO A 284 4.70 -16.29 10.90
C PRO A 284 4.60 -15.08 11.83
N GLU A 285 5.71 -14.68 12.45
CA GLU A 285 5.79 -13.56 13.37
C GLU A 285 5.60 -12.21 12.66
N ASN A 286 5.80 -12.19 11.33
CA ASN A 286 5.63 -11.02 10.48
C ASN A 286 4.28 -11.01 9.74
N LEU A 287 3.39 -11.95 10.05
CA LEU A 287 2.07 -12.07 9.43
C LEU A 287 0.97 -11.94 10.47
N ALA A 288 -0.01 -11.09 10.17
CA ALA A 288 -1.26 -11.03 10.92
C ALA A 288 -2.43 -11.07 9.93
N VAL A 289 -3.38 -11.95 10.16
CA VAL A 289 -4.57 -12.12 9.33
C VAL A 289 -5.82 -12.01 10.20
N TYR A 290 -6.73 -11.12 9.79
CA TYR A 290 -7.97 -10.87 10.50
C TYR A 290 -9.17 -11.00 9.57
N ARG A 291 -10.25 -11.56 10.10
CA ARG A 291 -11.58 -11.48 9.51
C ARG A 291 -12.35 -10.36 10.20
N ILE A 292 -12.97 -9.50 9.41
CA ILE A 292 -13.91 -8.49 9.92
C ILE A 292 -15.32 -9.05 9.74
N TYR A 293 -16.01 -9.28 10.83
CA TYR A 293 -17.36 -9.81 10.81
C TYR A 293 -18.21 -9.17 11.93
N ASP A 294 -19.39 -8.72 11.59
CA ASP A 294 -20.33 -8.05 12.51
C ASP A 294 -19.66 -6.96 13.38
N GLY A 295 -18.82 -6.13 12.75
CA GLY A 295 -18.14 -5.02 13.40
C GLY A 295 -16.95 -5.43 14.30
N ASN A 296 -16.58 -6.72 14.33
CA ASN A 296 -15.48 -7.23 15.14
C ASN A 296 -14.35 -7.75 14.27
N ALA A 297 -13.11 -7.57 14.75
CA ALA A 297 -11.92 -8.17 14.15
C ALA A 297 -11.59 -9.47 14.88
N GLN A 298 -11.53 -10.57 14.13
CA GLN A 298 -11.16 -11.88 14.60
C GLN A 298 -9.85 -12.30 13.95
N THR A 299 -8.85 -12.75 14.74
CA THR A 299 -7.63 -13.32 14.14
C THR A 299 -7.94 -14.65 13.47
N LEU A 300 -7.39 -14.85 12.27
CA LEU A 300 -7.37 -16.11 11.56
C LEU A 300 -6.03 -16.85 11.75
N MET A 301 -5.09 -16.29 12.52
CA MET A 301 -3.85 -16.99 12.85
C MET A 301 -4.14 -18.08 13.89
N ALA A 302 -3.73 -19.29 13.56
CA ALA A 302 -3.90 -20.50 14.36
C ALA A 302 -2.62 -21.35 14.37
N THR A 303 -2.65 -22.47 15.08
CA THR A 303 -1.58 -23.47 15.04
C THR A 303 -2.18 -24.84 14.68
N ASP A 304 -1.42 -25.63 13.91
CA ASP A 304 -1.79 -27.01 13.63
C ASP A 304 -1.48 -27.96 14.82
N GLU A 305 -1.74 -29.25 14.63
CA GLU A 305 -1.51 -30.29 15.66
C GLU A 305 -0.03 -30.41 16.05
N ASP A 306 0.88 -30.02 15.15
CA ASP A 306 2.34 -29.99 15.41
C ASP A 306 2.80 -28.69 16.07
N GLY A 307 1.90 -27.76 16.37
CA GLY A 307 2.20 -26.44 16.95
C GLY A 307 2.76 -25.43 15.94
N LYS A 308 2.66 -25.70 14.64
CA LYS A 308 3.15 -24.77 13.59
C LYS A 308 2.05 -23.78 13.19
N ALA A 309 2.45 -22.52 12.97
CA ALA A 309 1.54 -21.47 12.56
C ALA A 309 0.85 -21.75 11.22
N LEU A 310 -0.40 -21.37 11.11
CA LEU A 310 -1.21 -21.39 9.89
C LEU A 310 -2.26 -20.29 9.91
N VAL A 311 -2.80 -19.99 8.73
CA VAL A 311 -4.02 -19.19 8.57
C VAL A 311 -5.21 -20.14 8.51
N ASP A 312 -6.13 -20.00 9.45
CA ASP A 312 -7.37 -20.79 9.45
C ASP A 312 -8.31 -20.31 8.34
N THR A 313 -8.51 -21.16 7.36
CA THR A 313 -9.39 -20.91 6.20
C THR A 313 -10.58 -21.87 6.17
N TYR A 314 -10.90 -22.53 7.30
CA TYR A 314 -11.93 -23.57 7.36
C TYR A 314 -13.29 -23.04 6.87
N ASP A 315 -13.76 -21.93 7.41
CA ASP A 315 -15.06 -21.35 7.04
C ASP A 315 -15.17 -21.01 5.54
N LEU A 316 -14.05 -20.65 4.89
CA LEU A 316 -14.02 -20.37 3.45
C LEU A 316 -14.12 -21.63 2.61
N THR A 317 -13.51 -22.72 3.08
CA THR A 317 -13.56 -24.03 2.40
C THR A 317 -14.88 -24.75 2.65
N GLU A 318 -15.50 -24.55 3.81
CA GLU A 318 -16.81 -25.13 4.14
C GLU A 318 -17.89 -24.68 3.16
N MET A 319 -17.96 -23.40 2.82
CA MET A 319 -18.91 -22.88 1.82
C MET A 319 -18.73 -23.54 0.44
N MET A 320 -17.49 -23.69 -0.01
CA MET A 320 -17.20 -24.38 -1.28
C MET A 320 -17.60 -25.84 -1.23
N SER A 321 -17.36 -26.52 -0.13
CA SER A 321 -17.75 -27.91 0.11
C SER A 321 -19.27 -28.06 0.13
N ALA A 322 -19.98 -27.13 0.77
CA ALA A 322 -21.44 -27.13 0.80
C ALA A 322 -22.04 -27.02 -0.61
N ILE A 323 -21.55 -26.07 -1.43
CA ILE A 323 -21.99 -25.91 -2.84
C ILE A 323 -21.73 -27.20 -3.64
N TYR A 324 -20.57 -27.83 -3.46
CA TYR A 324 -20.23 -29.06 -4.16
C TYR A 324 -21.11 -30.23 -3.73
N ASN A 325 -21.44 -30.33 -2.46
CA ASN A 325 -22.35 -31.36 -1.94
C ASN A 325 -23.77 -31.17 -2.48
N GLU A 326 -24.30 -29.95 -2.49
CA GLU A 326 -25.59 -29.62 -3.07
C GLU A 326 -25.64 -30.00 -4.56
N PHE A 327 -24.60 -29.68 -5.33
CA PHE A 327 -24.49 -30.10 -6.73
C PHE A 327 -24.55 -31.63 -6.89
N ASN A 328 -23.86 -32.38 -6.05
CA ASN A 328 -23.87 -33.84 -6.10
C ASN A 328 -25.22 -34.42 -5.73
N GLU A 329 -25.98 -33.82 -4.80
CA GLU A 329 -27.33 -34.23 -4.43
C GLU A 329 -28.32 -34.01 -5.57
N LEU A 330 -28.23 -32.89 -6.27
CA LEU A 330 -29.07 -32.56 -7.43
C LEU A 330 -28.73 -33.41 -8.66
N SER A 331 -27.57 -34.04 -8.71
CA SER A 331 -27.11 -34.86 -9.81
C SER A 331 -27.46 -36.35 -9.64
N ARG A 332 -28.11 -36.71 -8.53
CA ARG A 332 -28.65 -38.07 -8.26
C ARG A 332 -30.14 -38.14 -8.59
#